data_bdd34656f62cf3bc2f05106e614d490f
#
_entry.id   bdd34656f62cf3bc2f05106e614d490f
#
_cell.length_a   1.000
_cell.length_b   1.000
_cell.length_c   1.000
_cell.angle_alpha   90.00
_cell.angle_beta   90.00
_cell.angle_gamma   90.00
#
_symmetry.space_group_name_H-M   'P 1'
#
loop_
_entity.id
_entity.type
_entity.pdbx_description
1 polymer ?
#
loop_
_entity_poly.entity_id
_entity_poly.type
_entity_poly.pdbx_seq_one_letter_code
_entity_poly.pdbx_strand_id
1 'polypeptide(L)'
;MKILKTLVLLAMVVTSTHAGVNLKNGNFYITYTDIVVPGGGHDLVIERTYNSRSPEKGWFGYGWGSDYETHLSVSADGSVVVHENGSGAMTRFTPRKAVNAESAAKKIVDAMRKKTSVSTQVASSLIKKLTNDAELRQAYAKRFNVKASLAAGTELFSNVRGLQKVVKTKNGFIRKYNDGREHQFNESGKLTRVKDKNGYLVKLEYKSGVLKSLKDSMAKQVFFDWYPDGKIKSVESGAGKKTFYKYDQGENLVEAKDVAGNSFNYSYDFNHNMVGIKYKDGSSMKIAYTKKTQFVDMITKKSGETVKYKYESNPKNSEYHYWTLVAKKNPAGKEITNRYEYEIKKKPDGSHYTYRILTVVNNVKTETIYTECCSLPKQIKRGKHVTNFEYNKKGLLTKKYSSRGDFVQLKYHKKFNKITKVVNKTGWTNFEYDKKGNLKRAENAKGMSVLLIYDSKGRIAKMMDINKKTKKKRALSFIYNAQGKPVEIAMAKVGKINVKYDNYGEILKVESKSGHRMALQVTQAFQSLLAIVKPAGVNLNM
;
A
#
# COMPACT_ATOMS: atom_id res chain seq x y z
N MET A 1 13.80 -34.75 9.07
CA MET A 1 14.62 -33.96 8.17
C MET A 1 13.81 -33.23 7.06
N LYS A 2 12.85 -33.87 6.36
CA LYS A 2 12.04 -33.22 5.32
C LYS A 2 11.09 -32.12 5.85
N ILE A 3 10.46 -32.29 7.02
CA ILE A 3 9.54 -31.32 7.63
C ILE A 3 10.28 -30.06 8.14
N LEU A 4 11.51 -30.21 8.63
CA LEU A 4 12.35 -29.09 9.05
C LEU A 4 12.80 -28.25 7.84
N LYS A 5 13.03 -28.88 6.67
CA LYS A 5 13.30 -28.18 5.41
C LYS A 5 12.08 -27.36 4.91
N THR A 6 10.85 -27.83 5.17
CA THR A 6 9.63 -27.11 4.79
C THR A 6 9.39 -25.86 5.66
N LEU A 7 9.81 -25.86 6.93
CA LEU A 7 9.79 -24.66 7.79
C LEU A 7 10.87 -23.64 7.39
N VAL A 8 11.99 -24.10 6.84
CA VAL A 8 13.06 -23.25 6.30
C VAL A 8 12.71 -22.68 4.92
N LEU A 9 11.88 -23.40 4.13
CA LEU A 9 11.45 -22.93 2.81
C LEU A 9 10.45 -21.74 2.85
N LEU A 10 9.86 -21.42 4.00
CA LEU A 10 8.99 -20.24 4.14
C LEU A 10 9.75 -18.90 4.26
N ALA A 11 11.09 -18.95 4.30
CA ALA A 11 11.95 -17.76 4.39
C ALA A 11 12.65 -17.39 3.08
N MET A 12 12.33 -18.03 1.95
CA MET A 12 12.72 -17.49 0.67
C MET A 12 11.86 -16.25 0.41
N VAL A 13 12.45 -15.08 0.61
CA VAL A 13 11.96 -13.81 0.08
C VAL A 13 11.97 -13.93 -1.44
N VAL A 14 10.87 -14.38 -2.01
CA VAL A 14 10.63 -14.22 -3.43
C VAL A 14 10.52 -12.72 -3.64
N THR A 15 11.53 -12.11 -4.26
CA THR A 15 11.45 -10.75 -4.75
C THR A 15 10.30 -10.71 -5.75
N SER A 16 9.12 -10.34 -5.28
CA SER A 16 7.92 -10.32 -6.10
C SER A 16 7.94 -9.06 -6.94
N THR A 17 8.24 -9.21 -8.22
CA THR A 17 8.02 -8.16 -9.20
C THR A 17 6.55 -8.16 -9.60
N HIS A 18 5.84 -7.06 -9.31
CA HIS A 18 4.45 -6.89 -9.71
C HIS A 18 4.39 -5.86 -10.83
N ALA A 19 4.03 -6.30 -12.04
CA ALA A 19 3.83 -5.42 -13.19
C ALA A 19 2.39 -5.48 -13.65
N GLY A 20 1.85 -4.34 -14.11
CA GLY A 20 0.49 -4.28 -14.62
C GLY A 20 0.18 -3.00 -15.38
N VAL A 21 -1.06 -2.93 -15.89
CA VAL A 21 -1.61 -1.74 -16.51
C VAL A 21 -2.87 -1.33 -15.75
N ASN A 22 -2.92 -0.07 -15.37
CA ASN A 22 -4.16 0.50 -14.84
C ASN A 22 -5.14 0.71 -15.99
N LEU A 23 -6.17 -0.13 -16.05
CA LEU A 23 -7.12 -0.18 -17.16
C LEU A 23 -8.02 1.07 -17.27
N LYS A 24 -8.02 1.96 -16.28
CA LYS A 24 -8.75 3.24 -16.33
C LYS A 24 -8.03 4.33 -17.12
N ASN A 25 -6.70 4.34 -17.08
CA ASN A 25 -5.90 5.45 -17.59
C ASN A 25 -4.64 5.00 -18.34
N GLY A 26 -4.54 3.72 -18.68
CA GLY A 26 -3.42 3.17 -19.45
C GLY A 26 -2.04 3.27 -18.80
N ASN A 27 -1.95 3.53 -17.50
CA ASN A 27 -0.68 3.60 -16.78
C ASN A 27 -0.03 2.22 -16.71
N PHE A 28 1.19 2.08 -17.25
CA PHE A 28 2.06 0.96 -16.94
C PHE A 28 2.70 1.19 -15.57
N TYR A 29 2.68 0.19 -14.73
CA TYR A 29 3.41 0.21 -13.46
C TYR A 29 4.15 -1.09 -13.24
N ILE A 30 5.31 -0.98 -12.57
CA ILE A 30 6.09 -2.13 -12.12
C ILE A 30 6.76 -1.80 -10.79
N THR A 31 6.66 -2.72 -9.84
CA THR A 31 7.25 -2.59 -8.52
C THR A 31 8.36 -3.61 -8.32
N TYR A 32 9.48 -3.16 -7.78
CA TYR A 32 10.61 -3.99 -7.36
C TYR A 32 10.83 -3.82 -5.86
N THR A 33 11.03 -4.95 -5.19
CA THR A 33 11.53 -4.96 -3.81
C THR A 33 13.05 -5.02 -3.86
N ASP A 34 13.70 -3.93 -3.54
CA ASP A 34 15.16 -3.80 -3.65
C ASP A 34 15.89 -4.33 -2.42
N ILE A 35 15.37 -4.03 -1.21
CA ILE A 35 15.95 -4.49 0.06
C ILE A 35 14.84 -4.95 0.98
N VAL A 36 15.05 -6.12 1.61
CA VAL A 36 14.27 -6.59 2.75
C VAL A 36 15.22 -6.77 3.92
N VAL A 37 14.97 -6.08 5.02
CA VAL A 37 15.62 -6.31 6.31
C VAL A 37 14.63 -7.04 7.21
N PRO A 38 14.73 -8.37 7.29
CA PRO A 38 13.76 -9.18 8.00
C PRO A 38 13.87 -8.96 9.51
N GLY A 39 12.77 -9.13 10.26
CA GLY A 39 12.77 -8.97 11.71
C GLY A 39 11.47 -9.35 12.38
N GLY A 40 11.44 -9.32 13.71
CA GLY A 40 10.31 -9.79 14.51
C GLY A 40 9.03 -9.00 14.29
N GLY A 41 8.13 -9.55 13.49
CA GLY A 41 6.78 -9.02 13.27
C GLY A 41 6.58 -8.23 12.00
N HIS A 42 7.53 -7.40 11.58
CA HIS A 42 7.50 -6.64 10.33
C HIS A 42 8.90 -6.56 9.73
N ASP A 43 8.98 -6.75 8.42
CA ASP A 43 10.20 -6.50 7.67
C ASP A 43 10.30 -5.01 7.34
N LEU A 44 11.53 -4.47 7.39
CA LEU A 44 11.79 -3.14 6.84
C LEU A 44 12.11 -3.32 5.36
N VAL A 45 11.23 -2.83 4.49
CA VAL A 45 11.26 -3.10 3.06
C VAL A 45 11.49 -1.80 2.30
N ILE A 46 12.37 -1.83 1.31
CA ILE A 46 12.55 -0.77 0.33
C ILE A 46 12.01 -1.25 -1.00
N GLU A 47 10.97 -0.56 -1.45
CA GLU A 47 10.36 -0.79 -2.75
C GLU A 47 10.44 0.48 -3.60
N ARG A 48 10.63 0.29 -4.89
CA ARG A 48 10.49 1.33 -5.91
C ARG A 48 9.46 0.90 -6.95
N THR A 49 8.62 1.83 -7.33
CA THR A 49 7.57 1.61 -8.32
C THR A 49 7.71 2.60 -9.45
N TYR A 50 7.70 2.09 -10.67
CA TYR A 50 7.58 2.91 -11.86
C TYR A 50 6.10 3.09 -12.24
N ASN A 51 5.74 4.30 -12.64
CA ASN A 51 4.42 4.66 -13.14
C ASN A 51 4.58 5.52 -14.40
N SER A 52 4.22 4.99 -15.57
CA SER A 52 4.37 5.70 -16.85
C SER A 52 3.54 7.00 -16.95
N ARG A 53 2.53 7.16 -16.10
CA ARG A 53 1.67 8.34 -16.05
C ARG A 53 2.06 9.34 -14.94
N SER A 54 3.13 9.08 -14.20
CA SER A 54 3.65 10.02 -13.22
C SER A 54 4.47 11.11 -13.92
N PRO A 55 4.10 12.39 -13.79
CA PRO A 55 4.91 13.48 -14.34
C PRO A 55 6.08 13.85 -13.42
N GLU A 56 6.20 13.20 -12.27
CA GLU A 56 7.15 13.58 -11.24
C GLU A 56 8.48 12.85 -11.43
N LYS A 57 9.55 13.58 -11.18
CA LYS A 57 10.90 13.04 -11.03
C LYS A 57 11.11 12.73 -9.55
N GLY A 58 11.09 11.43 -9.21
CA GLY A 58 11.33 10.96 -7.85
C GLY A 58 12.82 10.69 -7.57
N TRP A 59 13.10 10.09 -6.43
CA TRP A 59 14.46 9.72 -5.99
C TRP A 59 15.16 8.74 -6.95
N PHE A 60 14.40 7.99 -7.72
CA PHE A 60 14.89 7.02 -8.70
C PHE A 60 14.72 7.49 -10.16
N GLY A 61 14.57 8.80 -10.40
CA GLY A 61 14.39 9.36 -11.73
C GLY A 61 12.93 9.49 -12.17
N TYR A 62 12.70 9.76 -13.46
CA TYR A 62 11.37 9.99 -14.00
C TYR A 62 10.44 8.78 -13.89
N GLY A 63 9.21 9.02 -13.41
CA GLY A 63 8.16 8.01 -13.27
C GLY A 63 8.39 7.02 -12.13
N TRP A 64 9.58 7.00 -11.51
CA TRP A 64 9.89 6.15 -10.38
C TRP A 64 9.64 6.84 -9.05
N GLY A 65 9.18 6.07 -8.07
CA GLY A 65 8.99 6.56 -6.71
C GLY A 65 8.97 5.44 -5.68
N SER A 66 9.00 5.82 -4.41
CA SER A 66 8.90 4.93 -3.26
C SER A 66 7.82 5.43 -2.31
N ASP A 67 7.25 4.54 -1.49
CA ASP A 67 6.29 4.93 -0.45
C ASP A 67 6.91 5.90 0.58
N TYR A 68 8.24 5.85 0.75
CA TYR A 68 8.97 6.79 1.62
C TYR A 68 9.13 8.19 1.01
N GLU A 69 8.86 8.38 -0.28
CA GLU A 69 8.76 9.68 -0.94
C GLU A 69 7.40 10.34 -0.78
N THR A 70 6.47 9.71 -0.07
CA THR A 70 5.17 10.30 0.23
C THR A 70 5.37 11.67 0.88
N HIS A 71 4.76 12.70 0.30
CA HIS A 71 4.85 14.05 0.80
C HIS A 71 3.49 14.75 0.81
N LEU A 72 3.41 15.85 1.53
CA LEU A 72 2.20 16.62 1.74
C LEU A 72 2.41 18.05 1.25
N SER A 73 1.45 18.58 0.50
CA SER A 73 1.42 19.99 0.09
C SER A 73 0.14 20.68 0.57
N VAL A 74 0.28 21.95 1.00
CA VAL A 74 -0.85 22.80 1.37
C VAL A 74 -1.25 23.63 0.16
N SER A 75 -2.53 23.59 -0.20
CA SER A 75 -3.11 24.37 -1.30
C SER A 75 -3.45 25.79 -0.85
N ALA A 76 -3.61 26.71 -1.82
CA ALA A 76 -4.00 28.09 -1.56
C ALA A 76 -5.38 28.23 -0.90
N ASP A 77 -6.26 27.26 -1.12
CA ASP A 77 -7.61 27.21 -0.55
C ASP A 77 -7.68 26.58 0.85
N GLY A 78 -6.54 26.21 1.45
CA GLY A 78 -6.48 25.57 2.77
C GLY A 78 -6.73 24.07 2.74
N SER A 79 -6.96 23.46 1.57
CA SER A 79 -6.92 22.01 1.44
C SER A 79 -5.48 21.51 1.48
N VAL A 80 -5.32 20.19 1.72
CA VAL A 80 -4.03 19.51 1.74
C VAL A 80 -4.06 18.36 0.77
N VAL A 81 -3.01 18.20 -0.02
CA VAL A 81 -2.83 17.05 -0.91
C VAL A 81 -1.67 16.21 -0.42
N VAL A 82 -1.92 14.92 -0.22
CA VAL A 82 -0.87 13.92 0.03
C VAL A 82 -0.56 13.23 -1.29
N HIS A 83 0.70 13.31 -1.71
CA HIS A 83 1.25 12.69 -2.91
C HIS A 83 1.93 11.39 -2.49
N GLU A 84 1.47 10.27 -3.01
CA GLU A 84 1.99 8.92 -2.71
C GLU A 84 2.83 8.45 -3.90
N ASN A 85 4.13 8.80 -3.91
CA ASN A 85 4.99 8.55 -5.07
C ASN A 85 5.16 7.06 -5.41
N GLY A 86 5.12 6.17 -4.42
CA GLY A 86 5.16 4.73 -4.67
C GLY A 86 3.97 4.22 -5.50
N SER A 87 2.75 4.73 -5.24
CA SER A 87 1.54 4.37 -5.98
C SER A 87 1.17 5.34 -7.11
N GLY A 88 1.81 6.51 -7.17
CA GLY A 88 1.45 7.61 -8.06
C GLY A 88 0.10 8.26 -7.71
N ALA A 89 -0.41 8.01 -6.52
CA ALA A 89 -1.72 8.48 -6.10
C ALA A 89 -1.65 9.83 -5.40
N MET A 90 -2.67 10.66 -5.63
CA MET A 90 -2.89 11.89 -4.88
C MET A 90 -4.19 11.81 -4.10
N THR A 91 -4.14 12.18 -2.82
CA THR A 91 -5.32 12.21 -1.95
C THR A 91 -5.50 13.61 -1.40
N ARG A 92 -6.61 14.26 -1.78
CA ARG A 92 -6.97 15.59 -1.29
C ARG A 92 -7.76 15.48 0.00
N PHE A 93 -7.44 16.35 0.95
CA PHE A 93 -8.11 16.51 2.23
C PHE A 93 -8.64 17.93 2.33
N THR A 94 -9.92 18.06 2.67
CA THR A 94 -10.62 19.36 2.78
C THR A 94 -11.13 19.56 4.21
N PRO A 95 -11.24 20.81 4.69
CA PRO A 95 -11.92 21.10 5.94
C PRO A 95 -13.42 20.79 5.82
N ARG A 96 -14.11 20.59 6.93
CA ARG A 96 -15.58 20.34 6.94
C ARG A 96 -16.39 21.54 6.44
N LYS A 97 -15.89 22.76 6.66
CA LYS A 97 -16.49 23.97 6.08
C LYS A 97 -16.02 24.12 4.64
N ALA A 98 -16.91 24.62 3.79
CA ALA A 98 -16.58 24.84 2.38
C ALA A 98 -15.32 25.71 2.24
N VAL A 99 -14.45 25.31 1.31
CA VAL A 99 -13.21 26.04 0.99
C VAL A 99 -13.60 27.30 0.22
N ASN A 100 -13.07 28.46 0.56
CA ASN A 100 -13.28 29.67 -0.24
C ASN A 100 -12.37 29.64 -1.49
N ALA A 101 -12.85 28.97 -2.52
CA ALA A 101 -12.13 28.77 -3.77
C ALA A 101 -11.87 30.10 -4.50
N GLU A 102 -12.79 31.04 -4.42
CA GLU A 102 -12.66 32.36 -5.05
C GLU A 102 -11.58 33.20 -4.38
N SER A 103 -11.54 33.24 -3.04
CA SER A 103 -10.49 33.94 -2.30
C SER A 103 -9.10 33.34 -2.61
N ALA A 104 -9.00 32.02 -2.73
CA ALA A 104 -7.77 31.36 -3.11
C ALA A 104 -7.36 31.71 -4.57
N ALA A 105 -8.32 31.72 -5.50
CA ALA A 105 -8.09 32.11 -6.88
C ALA A 105 -7.58 33.57 -6.98
N LYS A 106 -8.18 34.50 -6.24
CA LYS A 106 -7.75 35.92 -6.17
C LYS A 106 -6.29 36.00 -5.68
N LYS A 107 -5.94 35.35 -4.57
CA LYS A 107 -4.55 35.32 -4.04
C LYS A 107 -3.54 34.81 -5.06
N ILE A 108 -3.90 33.77 -5.83
CA ILE A 108 -3.03 33.21 -6.88
C ILE A 108 -2.81 34.19 -7.99
N VAL A 109 -3.88 34.83 -8.47
CA VAL A 109 -3.80 35.83 -9.55
C VAL A 109 -3.03 37.06 -9.09
N ASP A 110 -3.19 37.51 -7.84
CA ASP A 110 -2.42 38.61 -7.27
C ASP A 110 -0.91 38.28 -7.19
N ALA A 111 -0.57 37.05 -6.79
CA ALA A 111 0.82 36.59 -6.80
C ALA A 111 1.40 36.47 -8.21
N MET A 112 0.57 36.10 -9.21
CA MET A 112 0.93 36.07 -10.62
C MET A 112 1.20 37.47 -11.15
N ARG A 113 0.31 38.46 -10.86
CA ARG A 113 0.44 39.86 -11.27
C ARG A 113 1.73 40.52 -10.76
N LYS A 114 2.25 40.10 -9.62
CA LYS A 114 3.54 40.56 -9.09
C LYS A 114 4.74 40.10 -9.92
N LYS A 115 4.58 39.05 -10.74
CA LYS A 115 5.65 38.46 -11.55
C LYS A 115 5.47 38.66 -13.05
N THR A 116 4.25 38.91 -13.50
CA THR A 116 3.90 38.99 -14.92
C THR A 116 2.85 40.09 -15.13
N SER A 117 2.97 40.84 -16.20
CA SER A 117 1.95 41.82 -16.60
C SER A 117 0.71 41.08 -17.11
N VAL A 118 -0.44 41.30 -16.48
CA VAL A 118 -1.71 40.64 -16.81
C VAL A 118 -2.83 41.67 -16.82
N SER A 119 -3.57 41.79 -17.92
CA SER A 119 -4.71 42.71 -18.03
C SER A 119 -5.82 42.32 -17.04
N THR A 120 -6.63 43.30 -16.67
CA THR A 120 -7.74 43.08 -15.72
C THR A 120 -8.76 42.07 -16.25
N GLN A 121 -9.03 42.09 -17.57
CA GLN A 121 -9.95 41.16 -18.20
C GLN A 121 -9.45 39.70 -18.14
N VAL A 122 -8.16 39.47 -18.43
CA VAL A 122 -7.54 38.15 -18.33
C VAL A 122 -7.51 37.66 -16.86
N ALA A 123 -7.19 38.55 -15.92
CA ALA A 123 -7.20 38.25 -14.49
C ALA A 123 -8.59 37.80 -14.00
N SER A 124 -9.66 38.54 -14.38
CA SER A 124 -11.03 38.18 -13.99
C SER A 124 -11.47 36.83 -14.57
N SER A 125 -11.16 36.58 -15.85
CA SER A 125 -11.43 35.28 -16.49
C SER A 125 -10.68 34.15 -15.81
N LEU A 126 -9.40 34.35 -15.45
CA LEU A 126 -8.58 33.38 -14.77
C LEU A 126 -9.08 33.09 -13.35
N ILE A 127 -9.49 34.12 -12.58
CA ILE A 127 -10.12 33.94 -11.27
C ILE A 127 -11.33 33.01 -11.39
N LYS A 128 -12.23 33.25 -12.38
CA LYS A 128 -13.40 32.41 -12.61
C LYS A 128 -13.03 30.96 -12.92
N LYS A 129 -12.02 30.73 -13.78
CA LYS A 129 -11.52 29.39 -14.11
C LYS A 129 -10.94 28.70 -12.88
N LEU A 130 -10.06 29.38 -12.13
CA LEU A 130 -9.43 28.82 -10.92
C LEU A 130 -10.44 28.58 -9.79
N THR A 131 -11.53 29.34 -9.71
CA THR A 131 -12.60 29.09 -8.73
C THR A 131 -13.30 27.76 -8.99
N ASN A 132 -13.56 27.44 -10.26
CA ASN A 132 -14.34 26.28 -10.66
C ASN A 132 -13.51 25.00 -10.87
N ASP A 133 -12.19 25.12 -11.03
CA ASP A 133 -11.27 24.01 -11.28
C ASP A 133 -10.24 23.89 -10.16
N ALA A 134 -10.40 22.87 -9.33
CA ALA A 134 -9.53 22.63 -8.17
C ALA A 134 -8.13 22.15 -8.56
N GLU A 135 -7.99 21.40 -9.66
CA GLU A 135 -6.69 20.89 -10.12
C GLU A 135 -5.88 22.02 -10.75
N LEU A 136 -6.52 22.82 -11.63
CA LEU A 136 -5.92 24.00 -12.21
C LEU A 136 -5.50 25.00 -11.13
N ARG A 137 -6.35 25.25 -10.13
CA ARG A 137 -6.04 26.09 -8.98
C ARG A 137 -4.80 25.62 -8.24
N GLN A 138 -4.67 24.30 -8.00
CA GLN A 138 -3.50 23.72 -7.35
C GLN A 138 -2.23 23.88 -8.19
N ALA A 139 -2.31 23.66 -9.51
CA ALA A 139 -1.18 23.83 -10.42
C ALA A 139 -0.65 25.28 -10.40
N TYR A 140 -1.56 26.27 -10.48
CA TYR A 140 -1.20 27.68 -10.41
C TYR A 140 -0.67 28.07 -9.02
N ALA A 141 -1.28 27.57 -7.94
CA ALA A 141 -0.79 27.79 -6.58
C ALA A 141 0.66 27.28 -6.41
N LYS A 142 0.98 26.09 -6.93
CA LYS A 142 2.34 25.53 -6.94
C LYS A 142 3.30 26.43 -7.73
N ARG A 143 2.90 26.84 -8.95
CA ARG A 143 3.72 27.70 -9.84
C ARG A 143 4.07 29.05 -9.22
N PHE A 144 3.12 29.66 -8.52
CA PHE A 144 3.31 30.97 -7.91
C PHE A 144 3.62 30.92 -6.41
N ASN A 145 3.85 29.72 -5.86
CA ASN A 145 4.17 29.45 -4.46
C ASN A 145 3.15 30.04 -3.46
N VAL A 146 1.85 29.93 -3.80
CA VAL A 146 0.76 30.40 -2.95
C VAL A 146 0.24 29.25 -2.10
N LYS A 147 0.36 29.39 -0.79
CA LYS A 147 -0.10 28.41 0.19
C LYS A 147 -0.99 29.11 1.23
N ALA A 148 -1.98 28.37 1.75
CA ALA A 148 -2.74 28.84 2.90
C ALA A 148 -1.94 28.63 4.19
N SER A 149 -2.14 29.52 5.16
CA SER A 149 -1.71 29.28 6.53
C SER A 149 -2.78 28.45 7.24
N LEU A 150 -2.36 27.36 7.89
CA LEU A 150 -3.23 26.48 8.66
C LEU A 150 -2.84 26.56 10.14
N ALA A 151 -3.82 26.87 11.00
CA ALA A 151 -3.62 26.87 12.45
C ALA A 151 -3.41 25.44 12.97
N ALA A 152 -2.58 25.28 14.02
CA ALA A 152 -2.43 24.01 14.71
C ALA A 152 -3.80 23.54 15.26
N GLY A 153 -4.09 22.26 15.12
CA GLY A 153 -5.38 21.66 15.44
C GLY A 153 -6.37 21.61 14.25
N THR A 154 -6.07 22.28 13.13
CA THR A 154 -6.94 22.18 11.93
C THR A 154 -7.04 20.73 11.47
N GLU A 155 -8.28 20.23 11.34
CA GLU A 155 -8.58 18.90 10.82
C GLU A 155 -9.14 18.98 9.40
N LEU A 156 -8.57 18.18 8.50
CA LEU A 156 -9.00 18.03 7.11
C LEU A 156 -9.35 16.55 6.85
N PHE A 157 -10.31 16.30 5.98
CA PHE A 157 -10.89 14.97 5.79
C PHE A 157 -10.86 14.57 4.32
N SER A 158 -10.69 13.28 4.08
CA SER A 158 -10.87 12.65 2.77
C SER A 158 -11.63 11.34 2.93
N ASN A 159 -12.48 11.04 1.96
CA ASN A 159 -13.21 9.78 1.88
C ASN A 159 -12.96 9.02 0.56
N VAL A 160 -12.03 9.49 -0.24
CA VAL A 160 -11.76 8.93 -1.58
C VAL A 160 -11.24 7.50 -1.53
N ARG A 161 -10.49 7.14 -0.48
CA ARG A 161 -9.91 5.80 -0.28
C ARG A 161 -10.15 5.33 1.15
N GLY A 162 -11.41 5.31 1.57
CA GLY A 162 -11.82 5.13 2.96
C GLY A 162 -11.70 6.43 3.75
N LEU A 163 -12.23 6.41 4.96
CA LEU A 163 -12.20 7.59 5.84
C LEU A 163 -10.79 7.84 6.35
N GLN A 164 -10.28 9.03 6.09
CA GLN A 164 -8.96 9.48 6.50
C GLN A 164 -9.05 10.93 6.97
N LYS A 165 -8.12 11.34 7.82
CA LYS A 165 -7.96 12.75 8.18
C LYS A 165 -6.50 13.15 8.25
N VAL A 166 -6.23 14.42 7.95
CA VAL A 166 -4.97 15.10 8.22
C VAL A 166 -5.21 16.11 9.34
N VAL A 167 -4.33 16.14 10.32
CA VAL A 167 -4.35 17.12 11.42
C VAL A 167 -3.09 17.95 11.33
N LYS A 168 -3.21 19.28 11.25
CA LYS A 168 -2.09 20.22 11.39
C LYS A 168 -1.65 20.22 12.85
N THR A 169 -0.35 20.06 13.09
CA THR A 169 0.28 20.15 14.42
C THR A 169 1.17 21.39 14.50
N LYS A 170 1.77 21.67 15.65
CA LYS A 170 2.76 22.75 15.78
C LYS A 170 3.95 22.56 14.83
N ASN A 171 4.40 21.32 14.61
CA ASN A 171 5.66 20.99 13.91
C ASN A 171 5.41 20.21 12.62
N GLY A 172 4.24 20.35 11.95
CA GLY A 172 3.93 19.65 10.71
C GLY A 172 2.52 19.09 10.69
N PHE A 173 2.36 17.85 10.16
CA PHE A 173 1.06 17.25 9.92
C PHE A 173 1.04 15.78 10.33
N ILE A 174 -0.14 15.28 10.69
CA ILE A 174 -0.37 13.84 10.94
C ILE A 174 -1.55 13.39 10.09
N ARG A 175 -1.31 12.49 9.13
CA ARG A 175 -2.36 11.75 8.42
C ARG A 175 -2.76 10.55 9.26
N LYS A 176 -4.04 10.38 9.51
CA LYS A 176 -4.61 9.26 10.27
C LYS A 176 -5.58 8.48 9.40
N TYR A 177 -5.38 7.18 9.33
CA TYR A 177 -6.28 6.25 8.66
C TYR A 177 -7.30 5.69 9.65
N ASN A 178 -8.44 5.22 9.16
CA ASN A 178 -9.48 4.64 10.01
C ASN A 178 -9.07 3.33 10.69
N ASP A 179 -8.09 2.61 10.15
CA ASP A 179 -7.54 1.37 10.69
C ASP A 179 -6.45 1.56 11.76
N GLY A 180 -6.06 2.80 12.05
CA GLY A 180 -5.08 3.16 13.06
C GLY A 180 -3.66 3.39 12.53
N ARG A 181 -3.42 3.25 11.22
CA ARG A 181 -2.15 3.69 10.60
C ARG A 181 -2.00 5.20 10.69
N GLU A 182 -0.75 5.68 10.76
CA GLU A 182 -0.44 7.11 10.79
C GLU A 182 0.82 7.41 9.96
N HIS A 183 0.78 8.52 9.23
CA HIS A 183 1.95 9.14 8.60
C HIS A 183 2.18 10.51 9.23
N GLN A 184 3.41 10.82 9.61
CA GLN A 184 3.77 12.13 10.14
C GLN A 184 4.67 12.86 9.14
N PHE A 185 4.38 14.14 8.94
CA PHE A 185 5.09 15.03 8.03
C PHE A 185 5.61 16.23 8.81
N ASN A 186 6.78 16.74 8.42
CA ASN A 186 7.29 18.01 8.95
C ASN A 186 6.56 19.22 8.34
N GLU A 187 6.94 20.43 8.71
CA GLU A 187 6.36 21.68 8.19
C GLU A 187 6.49 21.83 6.67
N SER A 188 7.57 21.34 6.07
CA SER A 188 7.76 21.34 4.62
C SER A 188 6.98 20.26 3.89
N GLY A 189 6.24 19.41 4.61
CA GLY A 189 5.45 18.33 4.06
C GLY A 189 6.23 17.04 3.78
N LYS A 190 7.51 16.92 4.17
CA LYS A 190 8.27 15.68 4.03
C LYS A 190 7.83 14.65 5.07
N LEU A 191 7.70 13.39 4.65
CA LEU A 191 7.38 12.26 5.54
C LEU A 191 8.52 12.04 6.53
N THR A 192 8.21 11.98 7.83
CA THR A 192 9.21 11.78 8.89
C THR A 192 8.99 10.50 9.68
N ARG A 193 7.74 9.99 9.70
CA ARG A 193 7.40 8.74 10.39
C ARG A 193 6.24 8.03 9.72
N VAL A 194 6.34 6.71 9.69
CA VAL A 194 5.26 5.79 9.30
C VAL A 194 4.98 4.88 10.49
N LYS A 195 3.72 4.81 10.91
CA LYS A 195 3.26 3.91 11.97
C LYS A 195 2.15 3.02 11.42
N ASP A 196 2.29 1.72 11.58
CA ASP A 196 1.25 0.77 11.21
C ASP A 196 0.11 0.68 12.25
N LYS A 197 -0.94 -0.04 11.93
CA LYS A 197 -2.09 -0.28 12.82
C LYS A 197 -1.76 -1.06 14.10
N ASN A 198 -0.60 -1.70 14.17
CA ASN A 198 -0.13 -2.50 15.31
C ASN A 198 0.90 -1.75 16.17
N GLY A 199 1.27 -0.53 15.77
CA GLY A 199 2.22 0.32 16.47
C GLY A 199 3.67 0.17 16.00
N TYR A 200 3.95 -0.67 14.98
CA TYR A 200 5.26 -0.71 14.35
C TYR A 200 5.57 0.64 13.71
N LEU A 201 6.75 1.14 13.99
CA LEU A 201 7.16 2.50 13.64
C LEU A 201 8.44 2.48 12.81
N VAL A 202 8.44 3.23 11.70
CA VAL A 202 9.64 3.56 10.91
C VAL A 202 9.85 5.08 10.98
N LYS A 203 11.05 5.51 11.35
CA LYS A 203 11.50 6.91 11.33
C LYS A 203 12.35 7.16 10.09
N LEU A 204 12.17 8.31 9.48
CA LEU A 204 12.94 8.80 8.34
C LEU A 204 13.85 9.93 8.84
N GLU A 205 15.16 9.79 8.66
CA GLU A 205 16.15 10.76 9.08
C GLU A 205 16.75 11.47 7.87
N TYR A 206 16.60 12.79 7.85
CA TYR A 206 17.08 13.65 6.76
C TYR A 206 18.34 14.41 7.18
N LYS A 207 19.29 14.55 6.24
CA LYS A 207 20.47 15.40 6.38
C LYS A 207 20.64 16.23 5.11
N SER A 208 20.86 17.52 5.22
CA SER A 208 21.00 18.44 4.07
C SER A 208 19.86 18.31 3.04
N GLY A 209 18.62 18.09 3.54
CA GLY A 209 17.43 18.01 2.69
C GLY A 209 17.15 16.66 2.02
N VAL A 210 18.07 15.68 2.05
CA VAL A 210 17.92 14.33 1.49
C VAL A 210 17.73 13.29 2.59
N LEU A 211 17.04 12.19 2.29
CA LEU A 211 16.87 11.07 3.22
C LEU A 211 18.21 10.38 3.43
N LYS A 212 18.67 10.30 4.68
CA LYS A 212 19.93 9.65 5.04
C LYS A 212 19.73 8.21 5.47
N SER A 213 18.72 7.98 6.30
CA SER A 213 18.44 6.64 6.82
C SER A 213 16.98 6.43 7.19
N LEU A 214 16.58 5.16 7.19
CA LEU A 214 15.37 4.67 7.85
C LEU A 214 15.79 3.90 9.09
N LYS A 215 15.05 4.07 10.18
CA LYS A 215 15.21 3.29 11.41
C LYS A 215 13.86 2.86 11.94
N ASP A 216 13.70 1.57 12.19
CA ASP A 216 12.45 1.07 12.75
C ASP A 216 12.45 0.96 14.28
N SER A 217 11.30 0.57 14.85
CA SER A 217 11.14 0.37 16.30
C SER A 217 11.92 -0.83 16.84
N MET A 218 12.49 -1.69 15.98
CA MET A 218 13.32 -2.85 16.32
C MET A 218 14.82 -2.60 16.04
N ALA A 219 15.21 -1.32 15.85
CA ALA A 219 16.57 -0.88 15.55
C ALA A 219 17.15 -1.37 14.20
N LYS A 220 16.31 -1.88 13.29
CA LYS A 220 16.72 -2.14 11.90
C LYS A 220 16.97 -0.83 11.19
N GLN A 221 17.98 -0.79 10.34
CA GLN A 221 18.39 0.42 9.62
C GLN A 221 18.59 0.14 8.14
N VAL A 222 18.32 1.15 7.32
CA VAL A 222 18.64 1.22 5.90
C VAL A 222 19.21 2.60 5.62
N PHE A 223 20.30 2.67 4.88
CA PHE A 223 21.04 3.89 4.55
C PHE A 223 20.92 4.19 3.05
N PHE A 224 20.92 5.48 2.73
CA PHE A 224 20.78 6.00 1.37
C PHE A 224 22.01 6.82 1.01
N ASP A 225 22.64 6.50 -0.12
CA ASP A 225 23.70 7.28 -0.74
C ASP A 225 23.17 7.94 -2.02
N TRP A 226 23.60 9.16 -2.30
CA TRP A 226 23.00 10.04 -3.29
C TRP A 226 24.04 10.54 -4.29
N TYR A 227 23.64 10.68 -5.54
CA TYR A 227 24.36 11.49 -6.51
C TYR A 227 24.17 12.99 -6.20
N PRO A 228 25.08 13.88 -6.64
CA PRO A 228 24.96 15.32 -6.42
C PRO A 228 23.68 15.94 -6.98
N ASP A 229 23.10 15.35 -8.01
CA ASP A 229 21.86 15.78 -8.66
C ASP A 229 20.57 15.34 -7.92
N GLY A 230 20.71 14.73 -6.75
CA GLY A 230 19.59 14.35 -5.87
C GLY A 230 18.89 13.04 -6.24
N LYS A 231 19.53 12.17 -7.04
CA LYS A 231 19.07 10.80 -7.31
C LYS A 231 19.80 9.80 -6.41
N ILE A 232 19.11 8.71 -6.04
CA ILE A 232 19.71 7.64 -5.23
C ILE A 232 20.81 6.93 -6.03
N LYS A 233 22.01 6.84 -5.45
CA LYS A 233 23.15 6.09 -5.99
C LYS A 233 23.13 4.65 -5.50
N SER A 234 22.86 4.46 -4.22
CA SER A 234 22.76 3.14 -3.60
C SER A 234 21.88 3.16 -2.35
N VAL A 235 21.35 1.99 -2.03
CA VAL A 235 20.65 1.74 -0.77
C VAL A 235 21.31 0.55 -0.08
N GLU A 236 21.57 0.67 1.23
CA GLU A 236 22.31 -0.33 2.00
C GLU A 236 21.59 -0.67 3.29
N SER A 237 21.39 -1.94 3.60
CA SER A 237 20.90 -2.39 4.88
C SER A 237 21.97 -2.27 5.96
N GLY A 238 21.57 -2.14 7.24
CA GLY A 238 22.51 -2.16 8.36
C GLY A 238 23.36 -3.44 8.48
N ALA A 239 23.01 -4.48 7.71
CA ALA A 239 23.76 -5.73 7.58
C ALA A 239 24.71 -5.77 6.35
N GLY A 240 24.81 -4.66 5.58
CA GLY A 240 25.73 -4.54 4.43
C GLY A 240 25.18 -5.05 3.10
N LYS A 241 23.92 -5.53 3.01
CA LYS A 241 23.29 -5.82 1.70
C LYS A 241 23.04 -4.50 0.97
N LYS A 242 23.51 -4.40 -0.28
CA LYS A 242 23.52 -3.16 -1.03
C LYS A 242 22.96 -3.30 -2.43
N THR A 243 22.19 -2.30 -2.86
CA THR A 243 21.68 -2.13 -4.22
C THR A 243 22.29 -0.90 -4.87
N PHE A 244 22.35 -0.86 -6.20
CA PHE A 244 22.96 0.23 -6.96
C PHE A 244 22.06 0.67 -8.10
N TYR A 245 22.16 1.96 -8.48
CA TYR A 245 21.33 2.57 -9.51
C TYR A 245 22.16 3.46 -10.43
N LYS A 246 21.87 3.44 -11.74
CA LYS A 246 22.49 4.32 -12.74
C LYS A 246 21.42 4.99 -13.58
N TYR A 247 21.73 6.19 -14.05
CA TYR A 247 20.81 7.05 -14.78
C TYR A 247 21.46 7.50 -16.10
N ASP A 248 20.61 7.78 -17.10
CA ASP A 248 21.04 8.44 -18.33
C ASP A 248 21.09 9.98 -18.17
N GLN A 249 21.48 10.68 -19.25
CA GLN A 249 21.49 12.15 -19.28
C GLN A 249 20.07 12.75 -19.19
N GLY A 250 19.03 12.00 -19.60
CA GLY A 250 17.63 12.36 -19.47
C GLY A 250 17.06 12.09 -18.08
N GLU A 251 17.94 11.70 -17.11
CA GLU A 251 17.57 11.40 -15.71
C GLU A 251 16.62 10.20 -15.55
N ASN A 252 16.56 9.29 -16.53
CA ASN A 252 15.85 8.03 -16.41
C ASN A 252 16.74 6.99 -15.71
N LEU A 253 16.15 6.13 -14.90
CA LEU A 253 16.83 4.98 -14.30
C LEU A 253 17.11 3.92 -15.38
N VAL A 254 18.36 3.77 -15.80
CA VAL A 254 18.73 2.81 -16.87
C VAL A 254 19.24 1.48 -16.36
N GLU A 255 19.78 1.43 -15.14
CA GLU A 255 20.22 0.19 -14.51
C GLU A 255 19.90 0.18 -13.02
N ALA A 256 19.41 -0.96 -12.53
CA ALA A 256 19.34 -1.28 -11.10
C ALA A 256 19.96 -2.64 -10.85
N LYS A 257 20.84 -2.73 -9.84
CA LYS A 257 21.46 -3.99 -9.40
C LYS A 257 20.96 -4.35 -8.01
N ASP A 258 20.30 -5.51 -7.88
CA ASP A 258 19.74 -5.97 -6.61
C ASP A 258 20.80 -6.53 -5.65
N VAL A 259 20.40 -6.89 -4.42
CA VAL A 259 21.28 -7.45 -3.38
C VAL A 259 21.89 -8.80 -3.75
N ALA A 260 21.32 -9.52 -4.70
CA ALA A 260 21.84 -10.80 -5.24
C ALA A 260 22.75 -10.61 -6.46
N GLY A 261 23.00 -9.34 -6.87
CA GLY A 261 23.82 -8.99 -8.02
C GLY A 261 23.12 -9.18 -9.37
N ASN A 262 21.79 -9.30 -9.40
CA ASN A 262 21.04 -9.32 -10.65
C ASN A 262 20.87 -7.90 -11.17
N SER A 263 21.18 -7.68 -12.46
CA SER A 263 20.98 -6.39 -13.11
C SER A 263 19.68 -6.38 -13.91
N PHE A 264 18.97 -5.26 -13.79
CA PHE A 264 17.79 -4.91 -14.56
C PHE A 264 18.13 -3.68 -15.38
N ASN A 265 18.04 -3.76 -16.71
CA ASN A 265 18.32 -2.64 -17.61
C ASN A 265 17.01 -2.15 -18.22
N TYR A 266 16.79 -0.84 -18.17
CA TYR A 266 15.56 -0.19 -18.63
C TYR A 266 15.85 0.70 -19.83
N SER A 267 14.92 0.77 -20.77
CA SER A 267 14.93 1.69 -21.91
C SER A 267 13.64 2.52 -21.95
N TYR A 268 13.79 3.75 -22.41
CA TYR A 268 12.71 4.75 -22.40
C TYR A 268 12.58 5.42 -23.78
N ASP A 269 11.38 5.93 -24.06
CA ASP A 269 11.16 6.87 -25.17
C ASP A 269 11.46 8.31 -24.72
N PHE A 270 11.30 9.27 -25.66
CA PHE A 270 11.55 10.70 -25.39
C PHE A 270 10.54 11.33 -24.40
N ASN A 271 9.42 10.67 -24.10
CA ASN A 271 8.43 11.08 -23.09
C ASN A 271 8.70 10.45 -21.71
N HIS A 272 9.86 9.83 -21.51
CA HIS A 272 10.20 9.06 -20.31
C HIS A 272 9.32 7.82 -20.06
N ASN A 273 8.57 7.34 -21.07
CA ASN A 273 7.84 6.09 -20.94
C ASN A 273 8.82 4.91 -21.06
N MET A 274 8.75 3.98 -20.12
CA MET A 274 9.53 2.75 -20.17
C MET A 274 9.06 1.86 -21.34
N VAL A 275 9.92 1.66 -22.33
CA VAL A 275 9.63 0.83 -23.52
C VAL A 275 10.25 -0.55 -23.45
N GLY A 276 11.19 -0.80 -22.55
CA GLY A 276 11.85 -2.09 -22.41
C GLY A 276 12.46 -2.35 -21.05
N ILE A 277 12.51 -3.65 -20.70
CA ILE A 277 13.23 -4.18 -19.55
C ILE A 277 14.03 -5.38 -20.02
N LYS A 278 15.34 -5.35 -19.84
CA LYS A 278 16.23 -6.49 -20.10
C LYS A 278 16.69 -7.10 -18.78
N TYR A 279 16.51 -8.39 -18.62
CA TYR A 279 16.86 -9.16 -17.41
C TYR A 279 18.26 -9.81 -17.57
N LYS A 280 18.85 -10.23 -16.44
CA LYS A 280 20.16 -10.87 -16.38
C LYS A 280 20.26 -12.14 -17.25
N ASP A 281 19.16 -12.89 -17.38
CA ASP A 281 19.07 -14.12 -18.20
C ASP A 281 18.96 -13.85 -19.71
N GLY A 282 19.08 -12.58 -20.13
CA GLY A 282 18.94 -12.16 -21.52
C GLY A 282 17.50 -12.00 -22.00
N SER A 283 16.52 -12.46 -21.23
CA SER A 283 15.10 -12.25 -21.56
C SER A 283 14.71 -10.77 -21.49
N SER A 284 13.62 -10.40 -22.15
CA SER A 284 13.16 -9.01 -22.15
C SER A 284 11.64 -8.89 -22.09
N MET A 285 11.19 -7.75 -21.57
CA MET A 285 9.82 -7.28 -21.68
C MET A 285 9.81 -6.03 -22.57
N LYS A 286 8.82 -5.90 -23.45
CA LYS A 286 8.64 -4.69 -24.28
C LYS A 286 7.28 -4.07 -24.00
N ILE A 287 7.21 -2.75 -23.95
CA ILE A 287 6.01 -1.97 -23.70
C ILE A 287 5.84 -0.97 -24.83
N ALA A 288 4.66 -0.94 -25.46
CA ALA A 288 4.31 0.02 -26.50
C ALA A 288 3.16 0.91 -25.99
N TYR A 289 3.16 2.18 -26.43
CA TYR A 289 2.19 3.20 -26.03
C TYR A 289 1.50 3.79 -27.25
N THR A 290 0.24 4.20 -27.07
CA THR A 290 -0.50 4.96 -28.09
C THR A 290 0.11 6.35 -28.27
N LYS A 291 0.22 6.83 -29.49
CA LYS A 291 0.81 8.18 -29.79
C LYS A 291 0.04 9.32 -29.15
N LYS A 292 -1.30 9.28 -29.17
CA LYS A 292 -2.15 10.39 -28.74
C LYS A 292 -2.30 10.51 -27.22
N THR A 293 -2.54 9.38 -26.53
CA THR A 293 -2.88 9.40 -25.10
C THR A 293 -1.73 8.95 -24.21
N GLN A 294 -0.67 8.38 -24.79
CA GLN A 294 0.43 7.76 -24.04
C GLN A 294 -0.04 6.64 -23.10
N PHE A 295 -1.16 6.00 -23.44
CA PHE A 295 -1.66 4.83 -22.75
C PHE A 295 -0.95 3.58 -23.27
N VAL A 296 -0.75 2.58 -22.43
CA VAL A 296 -0.19 1.30 -22.89
C VAL A 296 -1.08 0.71 -23.96
N ASP A 297 -0.49 0.43 -25.12
CA ASP A 297 -1.15 -0.24 -26.24
C ASP A 297 -0.88 -1.75 -26.20
N MET A 298 0.39 -2.14 -25.96
CA MET A 298 0.79 -3.54 -25.96
C MET A 298 1.95 -3.80 -24.99
N ILE A 299 1.92 -4.97 -24.36
CA ILE A 299 3.03 -5.54 -23.61
C ILE A 299 3.40 -6.90 -24.20
N THR A 300 4.69 -7.09 -24.52
CA THR A 300 5.27 -8.40 -24.80
C THR A 300 6.07 -8.84 -23.57
N LYS A 301 5.60 -9.89 -22.89
CA LYS A 301 6.25 -10.43 -21.69
C LYS A 301 7.48 -11.27 -22.07
N LYS A 302 8.39 -11.50 -21.10
CA LYS A 302 9.55 -12.38 -21.26
C LYS A 302 9.20 -13.83 -21.69
N SER A 303 7.97 -14.27 -21.43
CA SER A 303 7.46 -15.58 -21.87
C SER A 303 7.05 -15.62 -23.34
N GLY A 304 7.10 -14.49 -24.08
CA GLY A 304 6.55 -14.36 -25.43
C GLY A 304 5.03 -14.10 -25.48
N GLU A 305 4.34 -14.14 -24.33
CA GLU A 305 2.92 -13.74 -24.27
C GLU A 305 2.76 -12.26 -24.61
N THR A 306 1.81 -11.93 -25.48
CA THR A 306 1.46 -10.53 -25.79
C THR A 306 0.12 -10.18 -25.16
N VAL A 307 0.02 -8.94 -24.65
CA VAL A 307 -1.20 -8.38 -24.09
C VAL A 307 -1.47 -7.04 -24.77
N LYS A 308 -2.57 -6.97 -25.54
CA LYS A 308 -3.02 -5.73 -26.22
C LYS A 308 -4.14 -5.07 -25.42
N TYR A 309 -4.17 -3.75 -25.43
CA TYR A 309 -5.16 -2.93 -24.72
C TYR A 309 -5.85 -1.99 -25.70
N LYS A 310 -7.19 -2.01 -25.73
CA LYS A 310 -7.99 -1.07 -26.51
C LYS A 310 -8.89 -0.30 -25.56
N TYR A 311 -8.79 1.03 -25.57
CA TYR A 311 -9.56 1.94 -24.72
C TYR A 311 -10.69 2.54 -25.52
N GLU A 312 -11.91 2.43 -25.01
CA GLU A 312 -13.12 2.89 -25.64
C GLU A 312 -14.04 3.55 -24.62
N SER A 313 -14.92 4.42 -25.07
CA SER A 313 -15.89 5.11 -24.22
C SER A 313 -17.26 5.18 -24.88
N ASN A 314 -18.29 5.38 -24.05
CA ASN A 314 -19.65 5.64 -24.53
C ASN A 314 -19.68 7.02 -25.22
N PRO A 315 -20.04 7.11 -26.53
CA PRO A 315 -20.05 8.38 -27.26
C PRO A 315 -20.91 9.47 -26.60
N LYS A 316 -22.01 9.06 -25.94
CA LYS A 316 -22.93 9.99 -25.24
C LYS A 316 -22.46 10.41 -23.84
N ASN A 317 -21.45 9.72 -23.29
CA ASN A 317 -20.97 9.95 -21.92
C ASN A 317 -19.51 9.50 -21.76
N SER A 318 -18.64 10.00 -22.61
CA SER A 318 -17.25 9.53 -22.76
C SER A 318 -16.39 9.74 -21.52
N GLU A 319 -16.68 10.75 -20.73
CA GLU A 319 -15.94 11.09 -19.49
C GLU A 319 -16.29 10.16 -18.33
N TYR A 320 -17.55 9.72 -18.25
CA TYR A 320 -18.08 9.00 -17.09
C TYR A 320 -18.43 7.52 -17.37
N HIS A 321 -18.36 7.09 -18.64
CA HIS A 321 -18.64 5.70 -19.01
C HIS A 321 -17.67 5.23 -20.09
N TYR A 322 -16.73 4.39 -19.71
CA TYR A 322 -15.66 3.90 -20.58
C TYR A 322 -15.24 2.46 -20.22
N TRP A 323 -14.55 1.81 -21.15
CA TRP A 323 -14.07 0.43 -20.95
C TRP A 323 -12.75 0.17 -21.65
N THR A 324 -12.07 -0.87 -21.18
CA THR A 324 -10.84 -1.38 -21.77
C THR A 324 -11.03 -2.84 -22.17
N LEU A 325 -10.73 -3.16 -23.42
CA LEU A 325 -10.59 -4.52 -23.91
C LEU A 325 -9.14 -4.96 -23.76
N VAL A 326 -8.93 -6.13 -23.17
CA VAL A 326 -7.61 -6.71 -22.91
C VAL A 326 -7.52 -8.04 -23.63
N ALA A 327 -6.81 -8.08 -24.75
CA ALA A 327 -6.57 -9.27 -25.55
C ALA A 327 -5.22 -9.89 -25.16
N LYS A 328 -5.23 -11.10 -24.65
CA LYS A 328 -4.05 -11.89 -24.29
C LYS A 328 -3.83 -12.98 -25.30
N LYS A 329 -2.67 -12.99 -25.96
CA LYS A 329 -2.28 -14.01 -26.92
C LYS A 329 -1.04 -14.74 -26.39
N ASN A 330 -1.15 -16.05 -26.20
CA ASN A 330 -0.03 -16.88 -25.78
C ASN A 330 0.92 -17.18 -26.98
N PRO A 331 2.14 -17.71 -26.73
CA PRO A 331 3.08 -18.06 -27.81
C PRO A 331 2.52 -19.08 -28.81
N ALA A 332 1.59 -19.95 -28.40
CA ALA A 332 0.91 -20.92 -29.27
C ALA A 332 -0.23 -20.31 -30.12
N GLY A 333 -0.40 -18.97 -30.08
CA GLY A 333 -1.38 -18.27 -30.91
C GLY A 333 -2.80 -18.17 -30.32
N LYS A 334 -3.12 -18.84 -29.21
CA LYS A 334 -4.44 -18.76 -28.57
C LYS A 334 -4.66 -17.38 -27.97
N GLU A 335 -5.75 -16.73 -28.34
CA GLU A 335 -6.15 -15.42 -27.86
C GLU A 335 -7.42 -15.48 -27.02
N ILE A 336 -7.45 -14.67 -25.93
CA ILE A 336 -8.60 -14.47 -25.06
C ILE A 336 -8.77 -12.97 -24.82
N THR A 337 -9.96 -12.44 -25.10
CA THR A 337 -10.29 -11.04 -24.86
C THR A 337 -11.18 -10.91 -23.62
N ASN A 338 -10.78 -10.03 -22.71
CA ASN A 338 -11.53 -9.64 -21.52
C ASN A 338 -11.95 -8.18 -21.61
N ARG A 339 -13.12 -7.83 -21.02
CA ARG A 339 -13.64 -6.47 -20.96
C ARG A 339 -13.72 -5.97 -19.52
N TYR A 340 -13.29 -4.73 -19.30
CA TYR A 340 -13.34 -4.04 -18.02
C TYR A 340 -14.00 -2.68 -18.24
N GLU A 341 -15.19 -2.50 -17.70
CA GLU A 341 -16.04 -1.33 -17.93
C GLU A 341 -16.26 -0.56 -16.62
N TYR A 342 -16.25 0.76 -16.71
CA TYR A 342 -16.32 1.67 -15.58
C TYR A 342 -17.41 2.71 -15.80
N GLU A 343 -18.28 2.85 -14.81
CA GLU A 343 -19.21 3.97 -14.70
C GLU A 343 -18.86 4.84 -13.50
N ILE A 344 -18.71 6.11 -13.77
CA ILE A 344 -18.38 7.15 -12.80
C ILE A 344 -19.62 7.99 -12.55
N LYS A 345 -19.85 8.41 -11.31
CA LYS A 345 -20.89 9.37 -10.96
C LYS A 345 -20.30 10.61 -10.30
N LYS A 346 -20.94 11.74 -10.55
CA LYS A 346 -20.64 13.02 -9.91
C LYS A 346 -21.39 13.11 -8.59
N LYS A 347 -20.74 13.64 -7.55
CA LYS A 347 -21.36 13.94 -6.26
C LYS A 347 -21.89 15.36 -6.22
N PRO A 348 -22.73 15.71 -5.24
CA PRO A 348 -23.23 17.08 -5.08
C PRO A 348 -22.12 18.13 -4.90
N ASP A 349 -20.98 17.76 -4.32
CA ASP A 349 -19.81 18.62 -4.12
C ASP A 349 -18.92 18.77 -5.38
N GLY A 350 -19.34 18.20 -6.51
CA GLY A 350 -18.62 18.22 -7.78
C GLY A 350 -17.52 17.15 -7.91
N SER A 351 -17.17 16.44 -6.84
CA SER A 351 -16.22 15.32 -6.92
C SER A 351 -16.85 14.10 -7.58
N HIS A 352 -15.99 13.15 -8.00
CA HIS A 352 -16.43 11.95 -8.70
C HIS A 352 -16.12 10.71 -7.91
N TYR A 353 -16.90 9.63 -8.14
CA TYR A 353 -16.63 8.31 -7.59
C TYR A 353 -16.97 7.22 -8.60
N THR A 354 -16.26 6.11 -8.54
CA THR A 354 -16.60 4.92 -9.31
C THR A 354 -17.89 4.34 -8.76
N TYR A 355 -18.97 4.41 -9.54
CA TYR A 355 -20.27 3.84 -9.16
C TYR A 355 -20.33 2.35 -9.45
N ARG A 356 -19.87 1.94 -10.65
CA ARG A 356 -19.97 0.55 -11.11
C ARG A 356 -18.71 0.13 -11.86
N ILE A 357 -18.28 -1.09 -11.59
CA ILE A 357 -17.29 -1.80 -12.41
C ILE A 357 -17.94 -3.09 -12.92
N LEU A 358 -17.95 -3.26 -14.24
CA LEU A 358 -18.36 -4.49 -14.89
C LEU A 358 -17.14 -5.13 -15.53
N THR A 359 -16.91 -6.42 -15.23
CA THR A 359 -15.85 -7.20 -15.86
C THR A 359 -16.44 -8.41 -16.57
N VAL A 360 -15.94 -8.69 -17.76
CA VAL A 360 -16.18 -9.97 -18.45
C VAL A 360 -14.81 -10.62 -18.64
N VAL A 361 -14.54 -11.64 -17.85
CA VAL A 361 -13.25 -12.36 -17.84
C VAL A 361 -13.52 -13.83 -18.08
N ASN A 362 -12.93 -14.39 -19.15
CA ASN A 362 -13.18 -15.77 -19.58
C ASN A 362 -14.69 -16.07 -19.69
N ASN A 363 -15.46 -15.16 -20.29
CA ASN A 363 -16.92 -15.20 -20.42
C ASN A 363 -17.71 -15.13 -19.09
N VAL A 364 -17.05 -14.92 -17.97
CA VAL A 364 -17.73 -14.74 -16.67
C VAL A 364 -17.94 -13.26 -16.39
N LYS A 365 -19.22 -12.87 -16.38
CA LYS A 365 -19.64 -11.50 -16.04
C LYS A 365 -19.65 -11.29 -14.53
N THR A 366 -18.93 -10.27 -14.06
CA THR A 366 -18.95 -9.82 -12.66
C THR A 366 -19.22 -8.33 -12.62
N GLU A 367 -20.23 -7.93 -11.86
CA GLU A 367 -20.63 -6.54 -11.65
C GLU A 367 -20.40 -6.17 -10.18
N THR A 368 -19.72 -5.05 -9.94
CA THR A 368 -19.52 -4.51 -8.59
C THR A 368 -20.09 -3.09 -8.54
N ILE A 369 -21.03 -2.88 -7.62
CA ILE A 369 -21.58 -1.55 -7.30
C ILE A 369 -20.87 -1.03 -6.06
N TYR A 370 -20.49 0.24 -6.09
CA TYR A 370 -19.77 0.91 -4.99
C TYR A 370 -20.63 1.95 -4.28
N THR A 371 -20.32 2.19 -3.02
CA THR A 371 -20.90 3.28 -2.24
C THR A 371 -20.37 4.63 -2.71
N GLU A 372 -21.19 5.66 -2.64
CA GLU A 372 -20.78 7.04 -2.90
C GLU A 372 -19.70 7.50 -1.93
N CYS A 373 -19.91 7.27 -0.64
CA CYS A 373 -18.84 7.47 0.34
C CYS A 373 -17.83 6.33 0.27
N CYS A 374 -16.58 6.71 0.17
CA CYS A 374 -15.45 5.84 0.51
C CYS A 374 -15.10 4.77 -0.55
N SER A 375 -15.83 4.75 -1.68
CA SER A 375 -15.63 3.80 -2.80
C SER A 375 -15.56 2.33 -2.32
N LEU A 376 -16.44 1.97 -1.36
CA LEU A 376 -16.52 0.63 -0.81
C LEU A 376 -17.49 -0.23 -1.62
N PRO A 377 -17.22 -1.52 -1.87
CA PRO A 377 -18.17 -2.39 -2.54
C PRO A 377 -19.49 -2.47 -1.77
N LYS A 378 -20.62 -2.14 -2.41
CA LYS A 378 -21.98 -2.29 -1.84
C LYS A 378 -22.57 -3.65 -2.22
N GLN A 379 -22.33 -4.07 -3.46
CA GLN A 379 -22.85 -5.31 -3.99
C GLN A 379 -21.90 -5.86 -5.05
N ILE A 380 -21.71 -7.18 -5.08
CA ILE A 380 -21.02 -7.92 -6.14
C ILE A 380 -21.98 -8.96 -6.68
N LYS A 381 -22.23 -8.93 -8.01
CA LYS A 381 -23.05 -9.90 -8.74
C LYS A 381 -22.16 -10.68 -9.71
N ARG A 382 -22.14 -12.01 -9.57
CA ARG A 382 -21.41 -12.92 -10.48
C ARG A 382 -22.35 -14.03 -10.94
N GLY A 383 -22.82 -13.93 -12.19
CA GLY A 383 -23.91 -14.77 -12.68
C GLY A 383 -25.16 -14.59 -11.81
N LYS A 384 -25.72 -15.69 -11.29
CA LYS A 384 -26.87 -15.69 -10.37
C LYS A 384 -26.51 -15.37 -8.90
N HIS A 385 -25.21 -15.29 -8.57
CA HIS A 385 -24.77 -15.09 -7.19
C HIS A 385 -24.61 -13.61 -6.87
N VAL A 386 -25.26 -13.17 -5.80
CA VAL A 386 -25.19 -11.79 -5.28
C VAL A 386 -24.58 -11.82 -3.89
N THR A 387 -23.60 -10.94 -3.67
CA THR A 387 -22.99 -10.68 -2.35
C THR A 387 -23.21 -9.22 -2.01
N ASN A 388 -23.74 -8.94 -0.82
CA ASN A 388 -24.00 -7.59 -0.32
C ASN A 388 -23.09 -7.28 0.86
N PHE A 389 -22.79 -6.01 1.05
CA PHE A 389 -21.87 -5.50 2.08
C PHE A 389 -22.51 -4.31 2.79
N GLU A 390 -22.42 -4.30 4.12
CA GLU A 390 -22.88 -3.22 4.99
C GLU A 390 -21.72 -2.66 5.81
N TYR A 391 -21.69 -1.34 5.99
CA TYR A 391 -20.60 -0.64 6.67
C TYR A 391 -21.15 0.27 7.77
N ASN A 392 -20.37 0.49 8.81
CA ASN A 392 -20.68 1.50 9.82
C ASN A 392 -20.26 2.91 9.34
N LYS A 393 -20.57 3.95 10.13
CA LYS A 393 -20.23 5.35 9.85
C LYS A 393 -18.73 5.61 9.69
N LYS A 394 -17.87 4.70 10.13
CA LYS A 394 -16.40 4.76 9.93
C LYS A 394 -15.94 4.03 8.67
N GLY A 395 -16.84 3.51 7.84
CA GLY A 395 -16.50 2.72 6.65
C GLY A 395 -15.95 1.31 6.96
N LEU A 396 -16.12 0.82 8.19
CA LEU A 396 -15.72 -0.54 8.56
C LEU A 396 -16.85 -1.51 8.22
N LEU A 397 -16.52 -2.65 7.60
CA LEU A 397 -17.47 -3.69 7.20
C LEU A 397 -18.14 -4.27 8.44
N THR A 398 -19.46 -4.19 8.54
CA THR A 398 -20.24 -4.76 9.65
C THR A 398 -20.92 -6.06 9.27
N LYS A 399 -21.30 -6.20 8.00
CA LYS A 399 -21.97 -7.41 7.51
C LYS A 399 -21.64 -7.66 6.04
N LYS A 400 -21.44 -8.93 5.70
CA LYS A 400 -21.38 -9.45 4.35
C LYS A 400 -22.32 -10.63 4.27
N TYR A 401 -23.15 -10.71 3.22
CA TYR A 401 -24.07 -11.84 3.04
C TYR A 401 -24.30 -12.13 1.57
N SER A 402 -24.53 -13.39 1.24
CA SER A 402 -24.69 -13.83 -0.14
C SER A 402 -26.06 -14.51 -0.37
N SER A 403 -26.47 -14.55 -1.64
CA SER A 403 -27.68 -15.28 -2.09
C SER A 403 -27.59 -16.80 -1.83
N ARG A 404 -26.40 -17.33 -1.50
CA ARG A 404 -26.19 -18.73 -1.08
C ARG A 404 -26.38 -18.93 0.43
N GLY A 405 -26.80 -17.88 1.15
CA GLY A 405 -26.97 -17.88 2.58
C GLY A 405 -25.67 -17.82 3.39
N ASP A 406 -24.49 -17.59 2.76
CA ASP A 406 -23.26 -17.33 3.49
C ASP A 406 -23.32 -15.93 4.08
N PHE A 407 -22.90 -15.79 5.34
CA PHE A 407 -22.84 -14.50 5.98
C PHE A 407 -21.63 -14.38 6.91
N VAL A 408 -21.20 -13.14 7.13
CA VAL A 408 -20.23 -12.74 8.14
C VAL A 408 -20.71 -11.46 8.77
N GLN A 409 -20.75 -11.41 10.11
CA GLN A 409 -21.02 -10.20 10.89
C GLN A 409 -19.79 -9.86 11.73
N LEU A 410 -19.46 -8.57 11.80
CA LEU A 410 -18.27 -8.05 12.45
C LEU A 410 -18.62 -6.98 13.47
N LYS A 411 -18.03 -7.07 14.67
CA LYS A 411 -18.08 -6.01 15.69
C LYS A 411 -16.66 -5.48 15.93
N TYR A 412 -16.56 -4.21 16.28
CA TYR A 412 -15.28 -3.51 16.40
C TYR A 412 -15.07 -2.89 17.78
N HIS A 413 -13.82 -2.85 18.21
CA HIS A 413 -13.39 -2.13 19.40
C HIS A 413 -13.49 -0.62 19.16
N LYS A 414 -14.17 0.10 20.07
CA LYS A 414 -14.48 1.54 19.92
C LYS A 414 -13.23 2.40 19.72
N LYS A 415 -12.15 2.12 20.46
CA LYS A 415 -10.90 2.89 20.44
C LYS A 415 -9.96 2.48 19.30
N PHE A 416 -9.78 1.18 19.05
CA PHE A 416 -8.75 0.66 18.15
C PHE A 416 -9.27 0.35 16.74
N ASN A 417 -10.60 0.37 16.52
CA ASN A 417 -11.25 -0.08 15.28
C ASN A 417 -10.86 -1.51 14.84
N LYS A 418 -10.36 -2.32 15.77
CA LYS A 418 -10.02 -3.73 15.57
C LYS A 418 -11.24 -4.61 15.83
N ILE A 419 -11.34 -5.74 15.11
CA ILE A 419 -12.46 -6.67 15.22
C ILE A 419 -12.48 -7.29 16.61
N THR A 420 -13.62 -7.19 17.32
CA THR A 420 -13.83 -7.83 18.63
C THR A 420 -14.68 -9.08 18.53
N LYS A 421 -15.51 -9.21 17.49
CA LYS A 421 -16.33 -10.41 17.26
C LYS A 421 -16.54 -10.63 15.78
N VAL A 422 -16.42 -11.89 15.37
CA VAL A 422 -16.83 -12.40 14.07
C VAL A 422 -17.92 -13.42 14.30
N VAL A 423 -19.01 -13.36 13.52
CA VAL A 423 -20.04 -14.40 13.50
C VAL A 423 -20.25 -14.83 12.05
N ASN A 424 -20.24 -16.12 11.78
CA ASN A 424 -20.52 -16.72 10.48
C ASN A 424 -21.28 -18.04 10.65
N LYS A 425 -21.55 -18.77 9.57
CA LYS A 425 -22.21 -20.08 9.60
C LYS A 425 -21.53 -21.13 10.50
N THR A 426 -20.21 -21.04 10.66
CA THR A 426 -19.44 -22.02 11.45
C THR A 426 -19.38 -21.69 12.94
N GLY A 427 -20.00 -20.58 13.36
CA GLY A 427 -20.06 -20.11 14.73
C GLY A 427 -19.50 -18.71 14.92
N TRP A 428 -18.91 -18.49 16.08
CA TRP A 428 -18.37 -17.19 16.45
C TRP A 428 -16.90 -17.26 16.87
N THR A 429 -16.19 -16.13 16.75
CA THR A 429 -14.86 -15.89 17.31
C THR A 429 -14.86 -14.53 17.99
N ASN A 430 -14.40 -14.47 19.25
CA ASN A 430 -14.22 -13.24 20.02
C ASN A 430 -12.73 -12.90 20.13
N PHE A 431 -12.41 -11.61 20.16
CA PHE A 431 -11.07 -11.06 20.27
C PHE A 431 -11.03 -10.01 21.39
N GLU A 432 -10.05 -10.13 22.27
CA GLU A 432 -9.78 -9.17 23.35
C GLU A 432 -8.41 -8.52 23.12
N TYR A 433 -8.31 -7.24 23.40
CA TYR A 433 -7.08 -6.48 23.20
C TYR A 433 -6.58 -5.89 24.53
N ASP A 434 -5.26 -5.74 24.64
CA ASP A 434 -4.64 -5.04 25.76
C ASP A 434 -4.82 -3.50 25.64
N LYS A 435 -4.34 -2.75 26.64
CA LYS A 435 -4.41 -1.28 26.67
C LYS A 435 -3.67 -0.62 25.50
N LYS A 436 -2.70 -1.29 24.89
CA LYS A 436 -1.93 -0.84 23.72
C LYS A 436 -2.59 -1.23 22.39
N GLY A 437 -3.65 -2.08 22.43
CA GLY A 437 -4.34 -2.58 21.25
C GLY A 437 -3.72 -3.85 20.66
N ASN A 438 -2.83 -4.56 21.36
CA ASN A 438 -2.35 -5.86 20.94
C ASN A 438 -3.39 -6.93 21.26
N LEU A 439 -3.48 -7.98 20.41
CA LEU A 439 -4.39 -9.10 20.64
C LEU A 439 -3.97 -9.86 21.89
N LYS A 440 -4.76 -9.76 22.96
CA LYS A 440 -4.50 -10.44 24.23
C LYS A 440 -5.08 -11.85 24.24
N ARG A 441 -6.30 -12.00 23.75
CA ARG A 441 -7.02 -13.29 23.74
C ARG A 441 -7.90 -13.41 22.50
N ALA A 442 -7.97 -14.62 21.98
CA ALA A 442 -8.98 -14.99 20.99
C ALA A 442 -9.62 -16.33 21.39
N GLU A 443 -10.93 -16.46 21.18
CA GLU A 443 -11.68 -17.68 21.51
C GLU A 443 -12.78 -17.90 20.48
N ASN A 444 -13.03 -19.15 20.08
CA ASN A 444 -14.06 -19.50 19.12
C ASN A 444 -15.10 -20.48 19.68
N ALA A 445 -16.23 -20.62 18.97
CA ALA A 445 -17.33 -21.52 19.33
C ALA A 445 -16.94 -23.00 19.43
N LYS A 446 -15.80 -23.40 18.86
CA LYS A 446 -15.28 -24.77 18.93
C LYS A 446 -14.53 -25.07 20.24
N GLY A 447 -14.46 -24.10 21.17
CA GLY A 447 -13.76 -24.22 22.44
C GLY A 447 -12.25 -24.06 22.34
N MET A 448 -11.74 -23.56 21.19
CA MET A 448 -10.34 -23.19 21.04
C MET A 448 -10.12 -21.78 21.58
N SER A 449 -9.08 -21.59 22.38
CA SER A 449 -8.69 -20.28 22.91
C SER A 449 -7.17 -20.11 22.81
N VAL A 450 -6.73 -18.90 22.47
CA VAL A 450 -5.33 -18.49 22.47
C VAL A 450 -5.15 -17.26 23.33
N LEU A 451 -4.14 -17.26 24.20
CA LEU A 451 -3.71 -16.13 25.02
C LEU A 451 -2.30 -15.73 24.60
N LEU A 452 -2.09 -14.43 24.38
CA LEU A 452 -0.82 -13.82 23.99
C LEU A 452 -0.35 -12.84 25.08
N ILE A 453 0.91 -12.95 25.44
CA ILE A 453 1.60 -12.05 26.36
C ILE A 453 2.76 -11.43 25.60
N TYR A 454 2.90 -10.12 25.72
CA TYR A 454 3.89 -9.34 24.98
C TYR A 454 5.00 -8.83 25.88
N ASP A 455 6.20 -8.70 25.33
CA ASP A 455 7.31 -8.01 25.97
C ASP A 455 7.16 -6.47 25.89
N SER A 456 8.10 -5.75 26.45
CA SER A 456 8.12 -4.26 26.44
C SER A 456 8.16 -3.67 25.02
N LYS A 457 8.73 -4.41 24.06
CA LYS A 457 8.85 -4.02 22.65
C LYS A 457 7.62 -4.43 21.81
N GLY A 458 6.60 -5.06 22.43
CA GLY A 458 5.37 -5.46 21.73
C GLY A 458 5.49 -6.79 20.95
N ARG A 459 6.53 -7.62 21.23
CA ARG A 459 6.70 -8.94 20.64
C ARG A 459 6.06 -9.99 21.54
N ILE A 460 5.58 -11.10 20.99
CA ILE A 460 4.96 -12.17 21.74
C ILE A 460 6.02 -12.87 22.62
N ALA A 461 6.00 -12.63 23.93
CA ALA A 461 6.88 -13.28 24.90
C ALA A 461 6.36 -14.68 25.28
N LYS A 462 5.01 -14.83 25.37
CA LYS A 462 4.38 -16.14 25.61
C LYS A 462 3.11 -16.28 24.79
N MET A 463 2.87 -17.49 24.29
CA MET A 463 1.63 -17.89 23.62
C MET A 463 1.09 -19.15 24.30
N MET A 464 -0.17 -19.12 24.73
CA MET A 464 -0.85 -20.29 25.26
C MET A 464 -2.04 -20.62 24.37
N ASP A 465 -2.14 -21.85 23.88
CA ASP A 465 -3.33 -22.37 23.22
C ASP A 465 -4.01 -23.42 24.09
N ILE A 466 -5.32 -23.33 24.18
CA ILE A 466 -6.16 -24.17 25.03
C ILE A 466 -7.29 -24.72 24.17
N ASN A 467 -7.45 -26.02 24.17
CA ASN A 467 -8.65 -26.67 23.64
C ASN A 467 -9.51 -27.12 24.81
N LYS A 468 -10.61 -26.42 25.08
CA LYS A 468 -11.51 -26.71 26.22
C LYS A 468 -12.18 -28.06 26.12
N LYS A 469 -12.43 -28.59 24.90
CA LYS A 469 -13.09 -29.87 24.68
C LYS A 469 -12.17 -31.03 25.03
N THR A 470 -10.90 -30.96 24.58
CA THR A 470 -9.91 -32.02 24.81
C THR A 470 -9.06 -31.80 26.07
N LYS A 471 -9.28 -30.67 26.78
CA LYS A 471 -8.48 -30.20 27.92
C LYS A 471 -6.98 -30.05 27.62
N LYS A 472 -6.55 -30.14 26.34
CA LYS A 472 -5.16 -29.93 25.93
C LYS A 472 -4.77 -28.48 26.08
N LYS A 473 -3.62 -28.23 26.70
CA LYS A 473 -3.04 -26.91 26.90
C LYS A 473 -1.56 -26.94 26.51
N ARG A 474 -1.13 -25.97 25.70
CA ARG A 474 0.26 -25.74 25.32
C ARG A 474 0.66 -24.32 25.66
N ALA A 475 1.90 -24.14 26.13
CA ALA A 475 2.47 -22.85 26.42
C ALA A 475 3.87 -22.75 25.81
N LEU A 476 4.06 -21.83 24.88
CA LEU A 476 5.34 -21.51 24.27
C LEU A 476 5.85 -20.19 24.83
N SER A 477 7.15 -20.12 25.09
CA SER A 477 7.86 -18.88 25.40
C SER A 477 8.87 -18.57 24.30
N PHE A 478 9.12 -17.29 24.08
CA PHE A 478 9.97 -16.78 23.00
C PHE A 478 11.00 -15.83 23.56
N ILE A 479 12.26 -16.00 23.15
CA ILE A 479 13.35 -15.07 23.40
C ILE A 479 13.83 -14.52 22.05
N TYR A 480 14.15 -13.24 22.03
CA TYR A 480 14.48 -12.53 20.80
C TYR A 480 15.85 -11.86 20.88
N ASN A 481 16.56 -11.80 19.75
CA ASN A 481 17.77 -11.00 19.63
C ASN A 481 17.46 -9.48 19.51
N ALA A 482 18.50 -8.68 19.39
CA ALA A 482 18.39 -7.22 19.24
C ALA A 482 17.61 -6.82 17.97
N GLN A 483 17.66 -7.64 16.91
CA GLN A 483 16.95 -7.41 15.65
C GLN A 483 15.48 -7.88 15.69
N GLY A 484 15.00 -8.37 16.85
CA GLY A 484 13.62 -8.84 17.01
C GLY A 484 13.33 -10.22 16.43
N LYS A 485 14.37 -11.02 16.12
CA LYS A 485 14.22 -12.39 15.64
C LYS A 485 14.21 -13.38 16.80
N PRO A 486 13.35 -14.43 16.80
CA PRO A 486 13.30 -15.41 17.86
C PRO A 486 14.57 -16.28 17.84
N VAL A 487 15.37 -16.20 18.91
CA VAL A 487 16.58 -17.02 19.11
C VAL A 487 16.32 -18.26 19.95
N GLU A 488 15.25 -18.24 20.75
CA GLU A 488 14.79 -19.42 21.48
C GLU A 488 13.27 -19.50 21.48
N ILE A 489 12.74 -20.69 21.23
CA ILE A 489 11.34 -21.07 21.42
C ILE A 489 11.31 -22.25 22.34
N ALA A 490 10.70 -22.12 23.53
CA ALA A 490 10.71 -23.16 24.56
C ALA A 490 9.29 -23.57 24.95
N MET A 491 9.13 -24.83 25.30
CA MET A 491 7.93 -25.42 25.91
C MET A 491 8.34 -26.28 27.11
N ALA A 492 7.82 -25.95 28.28
CA ALA A 492 8.10 -26.69 29.50
C ALA A 492 7.78 -28.18 29.32
N LYS A 493 8.65 -29.07 29.85
CA LYS A 493 8.57 -30.55 29.79
C LYS A 493 8.69 -31.17 28.39
N VAL A 494 8.89 -30.35 27.33
CA VAL A 494 9.07 -30.83 25.95
C VAL A 494 10.48 -30.52 25.44
N GLY A 495 10.95 -29.27 25.63
CA GLY A 495 12.27 -28.87 25.21
C GLY A 495 12.29 -27.46 24.61
N LYS A 496 13.34 -27.19 23.84
CA LYS A 496 13.52 -25.89 23.17
C LYS A 496 14.14 -26.03 21.78
N ILE A 497 13.86 -25.03 20.95
CA ILE A 497 14.50 -24.79 19.67
C ILE A 497 15.36 -23.53 19.83
N ASN A 498 16.65 -23.64 19.51
CA ASN A 498 17.55 -22.47 19.40
C ASN A 498 17.80 -22.17 17.93
N VAL A 499 17.75 -20.89 17.58
CA VAL A 499 17.97 -20.40 16.21
C VAL A 499 19.15 -19.45 16.22
N LYS A 500 20.17 -19.72 15.40
CA LYS A 500 21.30 -18.83 15.15
C LYS A 500 21.10 -18.15 13.81
N TYR A 501 21.41 -16.87 13.75
CA TYR A 501 21.33 -16.04 12.54
C TYR A 501 22.72 -15.53 12.18
N ASP A 502 22.97 -15.37 10.89
CA ASP A 502 24.13 -14.66 10.39
C ASP A 502 24.00 -13.14 10.57
N ASN A 503 25.02 -12.39 10.15
CA ASN A 503 25.02 -10.92 10.23
C ASN A 503 23.93 -10.27 9.34
N TYR A 504 23.43 -10.98 8.33
CA TYR A 504 22.36 -10.53 7.44
C TYR A 504 20.97 -10.86 8.00
N GLY A 505 20.93 -11.61 9.14
CA GLY A 505 19.70 -12.05 9.74
C GLY A 505 19.07 -13.25 9.02
N GLU A 506 19.81 -13.97 8.18
CA GLU A 506 19.42 -15.26 7.64
C GLU A 506 19.65 -16.36 8.69
N ILE A 507 18.85 -17.45 8.64
CA ILE A 507 19.00 -18.56 9.55
C ILE A 507 20.29 -19.32 9.21
N LEU A 508 21.26 -19.27 10.12
CA LEU A 508 22.52 -20.00 10.00
C LEU A 508 22.37 -21.44 10.51
N LYS A 509 21.69 -21.63 11.66
CA LYS A 509 21.54 -22.92 12.30
C LYS A 509 20.28 -22.99 13.16
N VAL A 510 19.63 -24.15 13.15
CA VAL A 510 18.52 -24.48 14.05
C VAL A 510 18.90 -25.73 14.85
N GLU A 511 18.86 -25.65 16.17
CA GLU A 511 19.24 -26.72 17.09
C GLU A 511 18.08 -27.05 18.02
N SER A 512 17.80 -28.33 18.24
CA SER A 512 16.85 -28.79 19.24
C SER A 512 17.21 -30.18 19.73
N LYS A 513 17.41 -30.33 21.06
CA LYS A 513 17.60 -31.63 21.67
C LYS A 513 16.35 -32.52 21.57
N SER A 514 15.15 -31.91 21.50
CA SER A 514 13.87 -32.62 21.37
C SER A 514 13.41 -32.77 19.91
N GLY A 515 14.22 -32.30 18.94
CA GLY A 515 14.06 -32.51 17.50
C GLY A 515 12.62 -32.36 17.00
N HIS A 516 12.13 -33.42 16.37
CA HIS A 516 10.81 -33.46 15.74
C HIS A 516 9.64 -33.17 16.71
N ARG A 517 9.73 -33.65 17.98
CA ARG A 517 8.67 -33.45 18.98
C ARG A 517 8.41 -31.96 19.25
N MET A 518 9.47 -31.17 19.44
CA MET A 518 9.32 -29.73 19.68
C MET A 518 8.83 -28.99 18.45
N ALA A 519 9.33 -29.31 17.25
CA ALA A 519 8.88 -28.75 16.00
C ALA A 519 7.37 -28.97 15.78
N LEU A 520 6.87 -30.19 16.07
CA LEU A 520 5.45 -30.50 15.97
C LEU A 520 4.60 -29.64 16.92
N GLN A 521 5.02 -29.46 18.18
CA GLN A 521 4.29 -28.64 19.15
C GLN A 521 4.22 -27.17 18.71
N VAL A 522 5.33 -26.60 18.22
CA VAL A 522 5.37 -25.23 17.69
C VAL A 522 4.42 -25.08 16.50
N THR A 523 4.51 -26.00 15.52
CA THR A 523 3.65 -25.98 14.33
C THR A 523 2.17 -26.04 14.72
N GLN A 524 1.78 -26.96 15.59
CA GLN A 524 0.39 -27.10 16.04
C GLN A 524 -0.11 -25.88 16.81
N ALA A 525 0.74 -25.25 17.64
CA ALA A 525 0.37 -24.04 18.37
C ALA A 525 0.09 -22.87 17.41
N PHE A 526 0.94 -22.67 16.39
CA PHE A 526 0.71 -21.65 15.36
C PHE A 526 -0.49 -21.95 14.47
N GLN A 527 -0.73 -23.23 14.13
CA GLN A 527 -1.95 -23.62 13.40
C GLN A 527 -3.21 -23.31 14.22
N SER A 528 -3.19 -23.57 15.54
CA SER A 528 -4.28 -23.20 16.44
C SER A 528 -4.52 -21.70 16.46
N LEU A 529 -3.46 -20.89 16.55
CA LEU A 529 -3.55 -19.44 16.48
C LEU A 529 -4.17 -18.99 15.15
N LEU A 530 -3.66 -19.46 14.02
CA LEU A 530 -4.14 -19.09 12.70
C LEU A 530 -5.60 -19.49 12.48
N ALA A 531 -6.01 -20.68 12.95
CA ALA A 531 -7.40 -21.14 12.85
C ALA A 531 -8.39 -20.24 13.61
N ILE A 532 -7.93 -19.58 14.69
CA ILE A 532 -8.74 -18.65 15.46
C ILE A 532 -8.69 -17.25 14.86
N VAL A 533 -7.51 -16.72 14.53
CA VAL A 533 -7.36 -15.33 14.05
C VAL A 533 -7.74 -15.14 12.60
N LYS A 534 -7.81 -16.22 11.80
CA LYS A 534 -8.30 -16.23 10.42
C LYS A 534 -9.52 -17.15 10.30
N PRO A 535 -10.69 -16.78 10.85
CA PRO A 535 -11.88 -17.61 10.73
C PRO A 535 -12.23 -17.83 9.25
N ALA A 536 -12.69 -19.05 8.92
CA ALA A 536 -13.01 -19.41 7.54
C ALA A 536 -14.03 -18.41 6.94
N GLY A 537 -13.77 -17.95 5.72
CA GLY A 537 -14.61 -17.00 4.98
C GLY A 537 -14.39 -15.53 5.33
N VAL A 538 -13.45 -15.20 6.23
CA VAL A 538 -13.10 -13.82 6.58
C VAL A 538 -11.67 -13.52 6.13
N ASN A 539 -11.52 -12.65 5.13
CA ASN A 539 -10.22 -12.05 4.84
C ASN A 539 -10.04 -10.82 5.74
N LEU A 540 -9.23 -10.96 6.79
CA LEU A 540 -8.97 -9.88 7.75
C LEU A 540 -7.93 -8.85 7.24
N ASN A 541 -7.46 -9.00 6.01
CA ASN A 541 -6.54 -8.06 5.36
C ASN A 541 -7.25 -6.88 4.66
N MET A 542 -8.55 -6.65 5.01
CA MET A 542 -9.27 -5.46 4.55
C MET A 542 -9.04 -4.27 5.47
#